data_d0493b6e87113c20c0f94608c697e4c0
#
_entry.id   d0493b6e87113c20c0f94608c697e4c0
#
_cell.length_a   1.000
_cell.length_b   1.000
_cell.length_c   1.000
_cell.angle_alpha   90.00
_cell.angle_beta   90.00
_cell.angle_gamma   90.00
#
_symmetry.space_group_name_H-M   'P 1'
#
loop_
_entity.id
_entity.type
_entity.pdbx_description
1 polymer ?
#
loop_
_entity_poly.entity_id
_entity_poly.type
_entity_poly.pdbx_seq_one_letter_code
_entity_poly.pdbx_strand_id
1 'polypeptide(L)'
;MPPIPEENILSINIKTYGSFVKLPINHLAGHTVISIDVLRSSSCIVWGLVNGASKIIPVDDLGSAVSIASRMGDCVLAGERGAVLIPGFDIGNSPAEYTEARVGGKAVVISTTNGTGAICKSESASNVLIGSMLNCTAVAKRAVELGNDVILMCAGTGGEFSADDIYAAGAIASAIQTLTDAELCDLTRVSCLV
;
A
#
# COMPACT_ATOMS: atom_id res chain seq x y z
N MET A 1 -15.70 43.57 16.92
CA MET A 1 -15.01 42.30 17.20
C MET A 1 -13.95 42.13 16.13
N PRO A 2 -12.69 41.87 16.45
CA PRO A 2 -11.73 41.49 15.44
C PRO A 2 -12.16 40.12 14.82
N PRO A 3 -11.92 39.88 13.53
CA PRO A 3 -12.22 38.58 12.93
C PRO A 3 -11.41 37.51 13.65
N ILE A 4 -12.06 36.39 13.97
CA ILE A 4 -11.40 35.17 14.45
C ILE A 4 -10.39 34.79 13.37
N PRO A 5 -9.11 34.55 13.70
CA PRO A 5 -8.18 34.08 12.68
C PRO A 5 -8.72 32.79 12.11
N GLU A 6 -8.87 32.73 10.78
CA GLU A 6 -9.10 31.48 10.07
C GLU A 6 -7.94 30.57 10.44
N GLU A 7 -8.23 29.52 11.24
CA GLU A 7 -7.27 28.43 11.42
C GLU A 7 -6.89 27.95 10.03
N ASN A 8 -5.59 28.00 9.74
CA ASN A 8 -5.02 27.59 8.48
C ASN A 8 -5.24 26.06 8.38
N ILE A 9 -6.43 25.65 7.94
CA ILE A 9 -6.74 24.24 7.70
C ILE A 9 -5.82 23.83 6.57
N LEU A 10 -4.78 23.07 6.90
CA LEU A 10 -3.85 22.50 5.93
C LEU A 10 -4.65 21.60 4.96
N SER A 11 -4.91 22.11 3.75
CA SER A 11 -5.52 21.31 2.69
C SER A 11 -4.48 20.30 2.19
N ILE A 12 -4.87 19.03 2.08
CA ILE A 12 -4.03 17.95 1.56
C ILE A 12 -4.35 17.74 0.08
N ASN A 13 -3.33 17.76 -0.78
CA ASN A 13 -3.50 17.36 -2.18
C ASN A 13 -3.46 15.83 -2.31
N ILE A 14 -4.46 15.24 -2.96
CA ILE A 14 -4.54 13.79 -3.20
C ILE A 14 -4.45 13.50 -4.69
N LYS A 15 -3.44 12.72 -5.07
CA LYS A 15 -3.20 12.33 -6.45
C LYS A 15 -3.18 10.82 -6.61
N THR A 16 -4.04 10.29 -7.47
CA THR A 16 -4.09 8.86 -7.78
C THR A 16 -3.30 8.54 -9.04
N TYR A 17 -2.51 7.47 -8.99
CA TYR A 17 -1.88 6.84 -10.15
C TYR A 17 -2.44 5.43 -10.29
N GLY A 18 -3.07 5.14 -11.44
CA GLY A 18 -3.72 3.86 -11.69
C GLY A 18 -2.76 2.67 -11.89
N SER A 19 -1.46 2.95 -12.06
CA SER A 19 -0.40 1.94 -12.09
C SER A 19 0.92 2.56 -11.65
N PHE A 20 1.66 1.84 -10.79
CA PHE A 20 2.97 2.29 -10.30
C PHE A 20 4.02 2.43 -11.43
N VAL A 21 3.84 1.74 -12.54
CA VAL A 21 4.75 1.84 -13.69
C VAL A 21 4.78 3.25 -14.27
N LYS A 22 3.63 3.93 -14.26
CA LYS A 22 3.44 5.28 -14.81
C LYS A 22 3.85 6.41 -13.84
N LEU A 23 4.25 6.08 -12.60
CA LEU A 23 4.62 7.06 -11.59
C LEU A 23 6.07 7.54 -11.77
N PRO A 24 6.32 8.84 -11.91
CA PRO A 24 7.67 9.40 -11.91
C PRO A 24 8.30 9.36 -10.51
N ILE A 25 9.43 8.68 -10.35
CA ILE A 25 10.11 8.48 -9.03
C ILE A 25 10.50 9.82 -8.38
N ASN A 26 10.91 10.80 -9.16
CA ASN A 26 11.30 12.13 -8.68
C ASN A 26 10.16 12.95 -8.06
N HIS A 27 8.91 12.50 -8.14
CA HIS A 27 7.76 13.18 -7.56
C HIS A 27 7.34 12.64 -6.18
N LEU A 28 8.08 11.68 -5.61
CA LEU A 28 7.68 11.04 -4.35
C LEU A 28 8.19 11.77 -3.11
N ALA A 29 9.31 12.48 -3.22
CA ALA A 29 9.87 13.24 -2.10
C ALA A 29 8.86 14.26 -1.57
N GLY A 30 8.73 14.35 -0.26
CA GLY A 30 7.77 15.26 0.40
C GLY A 30 6.34 14.73 0.51
N HIS A 31 6.03 13.59 -0.11
CA HIS A 31 4.68 13.01 -0.10
C HIS A 31 4.57 11.81 0.85
N THR A 32 3.35 11.55 1.28
CA THR A 32 2.94 10.25 1.82
C THR A 32 2.38 9.41 0.67
N VAL A 33 3.05 8.30 0.36
CA VAL A 33 2.57 7.33 -0.64
C VAL A 33 1.76 6.26 0.05
N ILE A 34 0.55 6.00 -0.44
CA ILE A 34 -0.26 4.84 -0.05
C ILE A 34 -0.21 3.84 -1.19
N SER A 35 0.52 2.75 -1.01
CA SER A 35 0.64 1.66 -2.00
C SER A 35 -0.57 0.73 -1.89
N ILE A 36 -1.25 0.49 -3.03
CA ILE A 36 -2.52 -0.22 -3.12
C ILE A 36 -2.38 -1.37 -4.12
N ASP A 37 -2.65 -2.60 -3.64
CA ASP A 37 -2.76 -3.84 -4.42
C ASP A 37 -3.78 -4.71 -3.69
N VAL A 38 -5.08 -4.43 -3.96
CA VAL A 38 -6.20 -5.04 -3.19
C VAL A 38 -6.25 -6.54 -3.42
N LEU A 39 -6.09 -6.95 -4.66
CA LEU A 39 -6.06 -8.34 -5.07
C LEU A 39 -4.70 -8.69 -5.71
N ARG A 40 -3.65 -8.94 -4.82
CA ARG A 40 -3.94 -9.31 -3.41
C ARG A 40 -2.90 -8.83 -2.39
N SER A 41 -1.77 -8.27 -2.82
CA SER A 41 -0.57 -8.12 -1.97
C SER A 41 -0.81 -7.20 -0.76
N SER A 42 -1.44 -6.02 -0.94
CA SER A 42 -1.70 -5.12 0.19
C SER A 42 -2.67 -5.75 1.22
N SER A 43 -3.67 -6.50 0.75
CA SER A 43 -4.58 -7.24 1.63
C SER A 43 -3.85 -8.35 2.40
N CYS A 44 -2.90 -9.06 1.78
CA CYS A 44 -2.05 -10.06 2.44
C CYS A 44 -1.18 -9.42 3.53
N ILE A 45 -0.57 -8.26 3.22
CA ILE A 45 0.28 -7.54 4.18
C ILE A 45 -0.55 -7.09 5.39
N VAL A 46 -1.69 -6.43 5.16
CA VAL A 46 -2.57 -5.96 6.24
C VAL A 46 -3.04 -7.15 7.09
N TRP A 47 -3.55 -8.20 6.44
CA TRP A 47 -4.08 -9.38 7.14
C TRP A 47 -3.00 -10.16 7.90
N GLY A 48 -1.79 -10.27 7.33
CA GLY A 48 -0.65 -10.90 8.00
C GLY A 48 -0.24 -10.17 9.28
N LEU A 49 -0.22 -8.82 9.26
CA LEU A 49 0.05 -8.02 10.45
C LEU A 49 -1.06 -8.16 11.50
N VAL A 50 -2.33 -8.19 11.10
CA VAL A 50 -3.48 -8.44 11.99
C VAL A 50 -3.37 -9.82 12.66
N ASN A 51 -2.89 -10.85 11.93
CA ASN A 51 -2.66 -12.19 12.45
C ASN A 51 -1.28 -12.37 13.14
N GLY A 52 -0.67 -11.26 13.56
CA GLY A 52 0.48 -11.28 14.47
C GLY A 52 1.83 -11.49 13.81
N ALA A 53 1.97 -11.30 12.47
CA ALA A 53 3.30 -11.23 11.88
C ALA A 53 4.11 -10.12 12.55
N SER A 54 5.33 -10.41 12.98
CA SER A 54 6.17 -9.44 13.70
C SER A 54 6.62 -8.30 12.78
N LYS A 55 6.78 -8.59 11.49
CA LYS A 55 7.03 -7.65 10.40
C LYS A 55 6.81 -8.32 9.05
N ILE A 56 6.55 -7.53 8.02
CA ILE A 56 6.50 -7.99 6.63
C ILE A 56 7.50 -7.18 5.81
N ILE A 57 8.34 -7.86 5.04
CA ILE A 57 9.44 -7.30 4.25
C ILE A 57 9.11 -7.51 2.78
N PRO A 58 8.61 -6.50 2.08
CA PRO A 58 8.39 -6.59 0.64
C PRO A 58 9.71 -6.52 -0.12
N VAL A 59 9.86 -7.36 -1.13
CA VAL A 59 10.99 -7.36 -2.05
C VAL A 59 10.51 -7.57 -3.49
N ASP A 60 11.15 -6.95 -4.44
CA ASP A 60 10.73 -6.99 -5.85
C ASP A 60 11.37 -8.15 -6.63
N ASP A 61 12.48 -8.73 -6.15
CA ASP A 61 13.13 -9.86 -6.80
C ASP A 61 13.26 -11.11 -5.91
N LEU A 62 13.29 -12.28 -6.54
CA LEU A 62 13.33 -13.57 -5.85
C LEU A 62 14.67 -13.85 -5.16
N GLY A 63 15.77 -13.38 -5.75
CA GLY A 63 17.10 -13.57 -5.19
C GLY A 63 17.25 -12.85 -3.85
N SER A 64 16.76 -11.62 -3.77
CA SER A 64 16.67 -10.84 -2.53
C SER A 64 15.78 -11.51 -1.49
N ALA A 65 14.61 -12.04 -1.90
CA ALA A 65 13.72 -12.76 -0.98
C ALA A 65 14.44 -13.93 -0.30
N VAL A 66 15.03 -14.81 -1.09
CA VAL A 66 15.76 -15.99 -0.58
C VAL A 66 16.98 -15.59 0.26
N SER A 67 17.73 -14.57 -0.18
CA SER A 67 18.92 -14.08 0.53
C SER A 67 18.56 -13.48 1.90
N ILE A 68 17.47 -12.70 1.99
CA ILE A 68 17.00 -12.14 3.26
C ILE A 68 16.52 -13.26 4.18
N ALA A 69 15.71 -14.18 3.68
CA ALA A 69 15.19 -15.30 4.46
C ALA A 69 16.31 -16.16 5.03
N SER A 70 17.33 -16.51 4.22
CA SER A 70 18.47 -17.32 4.68
C SER A 70 19.28 -16.67 5.81
N ARG A 71 19.31 -15.32 5.86
CA ARG A 71 20.00 -14.57 6.92
C ARG A 71 19.15 -14.41 8.19
N MET A 72 17.83 -14.44 8.05
CA MET A 72 16.91 -14.25 9.17
C MET A 72 16.66 -15.54 9.96
N GLY A 73 16.82 -16.70 9.34
CA GLY A 73 16.52 -17.99 9.96
C GLY A 73 15.02 -18.29 10.00
N ASP A 74 14.36 -18.11 11.15
CA ASP A 74 12.92 -18.37 11.27
C ASP A 74 12.09 -17.23 10.68
N CYS A 75 11.74 -17.36 9.41
CA CYS A 75 10.84 -16.46 8.72
C CYS A 75 9.96 -17.23 7.73
N VAL A 76 8.89 -16.60 7.26
CA VAL A 76 7.98 -17.14 6.24
C VAL A 76 8.30 -16.52 4.91
N LEU A 77 8.58 -17.32 3.88
CA LEU A 77 8.65 -16.90 2.49
C LEU A 77 7.26 -16.91 1.87
N ALA A 78 6.81 -15.76 1.40
CA ALA A 78 5.47 -15.57 0.86
C ALA A 78 5.51 -14.94 -0.54
N GLY A 79 4.57 -15.31 -1.39
CA GLY A 79 4.43 -14.62 -2.67
C GLY A 79 3.99 -15.49 -3.84
N GLU A 80 3.98 -14.85 -5.00
CA GLU A 80 3.50 -15.47 -6.25
C GLU A 80 4.25 -14.90 -7.47
N ARG A 81 4.19 -15.67 -8.55
CA ARG A 81 4.45 -15.20 -9.92
C ARG A 81 3.35 -15.73 -10.83
N GLY A 82 2.66 -14.81 -11.56
CA GLY A 82 1.52 -15.17 -12.39
C GLY A 82 0.38 -15.84 -11.60
N ALA A 83 0.10 -15.38 -10.38
CA ALA A 83 -0.90 -15.92 -9.46
C ALA A 83 -0.60 -17.35 -8.94
N VAL A 84 0.57 -17.91 -9.20
CA VAL A 84 0.99 -19.25 -8.74
C VAL A 84 2.03 -19.11 -7.62
N LEU A 85 1.91 -19.93 -6.58
CA LEU A 85 2.90 -20.03 -5.51
C LEU A 85 4.31 -20.22 -6.09
N ILE A 86 5.26 -19.43 -5.61
CA ILE A 86 6.66 -19.55 -6.02
C ILE A 86 7.23 -20.86 -5.49
N PRO A 87 7.87 -21.70 -6.34
CA PRO A 87 8.51 -22.93 -5.86
C PRO A 87 9.50 -22.68 -4.72
N GLY A 88 9.36 -23.40 -3.62
CA GLY A 88 10.20 -23.27 -2.43
C GLY A 88 9.74 -22.16 -1.45
N PHE A 89 8.65 -21.46 -1.73
CA PHE A 89 8.03 -20.53 -0.77
C PHE A 89 6.98 -21.27 0.10
N ASP A 90 6.79 -20.78 1.32
CA ASP A 90 5.92 -21.42 2.33
C ASP A 90 4.43 -21.13 2.08
N ILE A 91 4.09 -19.91 1.66
CA ILE A 91 2.71 -19.46 1.41
C ILE A 91 2.63 -18.60 0.14
N GLY A 92 1.45 -18.58 -0.46
CA GLY A 92 1.17 -17.80 -1.67
C GLY A 92 0.83 -16.33 -1.38
N ASN A 93 0.04 -15.76 -2.28
CA ASN A 93 -0.45 -14.39 -2.19
C ASN A 93 -1.98 -14.38 -1.98
N SER A 94 -2.47 -15.19 -1.03
CA SER A 94 -3.88 -15.21 -0.63
C SER A 94 -4.00 -14.84 0.85
N PRO A 95 -4.80 -13.82 1.25
CA PRO A 95 -4.97 -13.46 2.66
C PRO A 95 -5.36 -14.65 3.54
N ALA A 96 -6.11 -15.62 3.01
CA ALA A 96 -6.51 -16.83 3.73
C ALA A 96 -5.33 -17.72 4.17
N GLU A 97 -4.17 -17.55 3.55
CA GLU A 97 -2.96 -18.29 3.93
C GLU A 97 -2.17 -17.62 5.07
N TYR A 98 -2.42 -16.33 5.35
CA TYR A 98 -1.74 -15.56 6.40
C TYR A 98 -2.44 -15.72 7.75
N THR A 99 -2.60 -16.95 8.20
CA THR A 99 -3.21 -17.27 9.50
C THR A 99 -2.23 -17.07 10.65
N GLU A 100 -2.73 -16.83 11.88
CA GLU A 100 -1.89 -16.70 13.07
C GLU A 100 -0.96 -17.93 13.25
N ALA A 101 -1.44 -19.13 12.95
CA ALA A 101 -0.64 -20.35 13.03
C ALA A 101 0.56 -20.35 12.07
N ARG A 102 0.47 -19.64 10.93
CA ARG A 102 1.55 -19.58 9.93
C ARG A 102 2.48 -18.40 10.13
N VAL A 103 1.93 -17.21 10.44
CA VAL A 103 2.69 -15.97 10.46
C VAL A 103 2.88 -15.36 11.84
N GLY A 104 2.13 -15.82 12.85
CA GLY A 104 2.17 -15.27 14.22
C GLY A 104 3.56 -15.29 14.83
N GLY A 105 4.03 -14.11 15.28
CA GLY A 105 5.37 -13.90 15.84
C GLY A 105 6.52 -13.93 14.83
N LYS A 106 6.28 -14.31 13.58
CA LYS A 106 7.33 -14.48 12.57
C LYS A 106 7.49 -13.25 11.70
N ALA A 107 8.69 -13.10 11.14
CA ALA A 107 8.89 -12.20 10.01
C ALA A 107 8.39 -12.88 8.73
N VAL A 108 7.79 -12.11 7.82
CA VAL A 108 7.36 -12.57 6.50
C VAL A 108 8.14 -11.81 5.43
N VAL A 109 8.81 -12.52 4.54
CA VAL A 109 9.42 -11.93 3.34
C VAL A 109 8.50 -12.21 2.17
N ILE A 110 7.95 -11.14 1.56
CA ILE A 110 6.95 -11.26 0.50
C ILE A 110 7.48 -10.74 -0.84
N SER A 111 7.26 -11.50 -1.92
CA SER A 111 7.58 -11.09 -3.29
C SER A 111 6.43 -11.42 -4.23
N THR A 112 5.86 -10.39 -4.88
CA THR A 112 4.71 -10.52 -5.78
C THR A 112 4.98 -9.88 -7.13
N THR A 113 4.14 -10.16 -8.11
CA THR A 113 4.31 -9.67 -9.49
C THR A 113 4.20 -8.14 -9.59
N ASN A 114 3.28 -7.51 -8.85
CA ASN A 114 2.99 -6.08 -8.96
C ASN A 114 3.19 -5.32 -7.63
N GLY A 115 2.54 -5.76 -6.55
CA GLY A 115 2.43 -4.97 -5.32
C GLY A 115 3.77 -4.71 -4.63
N THR A 116 4.67 -5.70 -4.57
CA THR A 116 5.99 -5.47 -3.94
C THR A 116 6.85 -4.50 -4.74
N GLY A 117 6.77 -4.54 -6.08
CA GLY A 117 7.43 -3.56 -6.95
C GLY A 117 6.90 -2.13 -6.71
N ALA A 118 5.58 -1.98 -6.51
CA ALA A 118 4.99 -0.70 -6.15
C ALA A 118 5.53 -0.16 -4.82
N ILE A 119 5.61 -1.01 -3.79
CA ILE A 119 6.14 -0.62 -2.47
C ILE A 119 7.61 -0.23 -2.57
N CYS A 120 8.45 -1.06 -3.21
CA CYS A 120 9.89 -0.78 -3.36
C CYS A 120 10.14 0.51 -4.16
N LYS A 121 9.33 0.78 -5.19
CA LYS A 121 9.41 2.03 -5.95
C LYS A 121 9.13 3.27 -5.11
N SER A 122 8.43 3.12 -3.99
CA SER A 122 8.04 4.24 -3.11
C SER A 122 9.12 4.66 -2.11
N GLU A 123 10.28 4.03 -2.08
CA GLU A 123 11.32 4.23 -1.05
C GLU A 123 11.80 5.69 -0.89
N SER A 124 11.70 6.50 -1.96
CA SER A 124 12.06 7.92 -1.93
C SER A 124 10.97 8.84 -1.36
N ALA A 125 9.78 8.30 -1.04
CA ALA A 125 8.72 9.06 -0.40
C ALA A 125 9.05 9.38 1.07
N SER A 126 8.48 10.47 1.60
CA SER A 126 8.65 10.80 3.03
C SER A 126 8.02 9.76 3.94
N ASN A 127 6.91 9.17 3.51
CA ASN A 127 6.23 8.08 4.20
C ASN A 127 5.66 7.10 3.16
N VAL A 128 5.70 5.80 3.49
CA VAL A 128 5.04 4.76 2.70
C VAL A 128 4.05 4.03 3.60
N LEU A 129 2.79 4.02 3.19
CA LEU A 129 1.71 3.30 3.86
C LEU A 129 1.18 2.21 2.92
N ILE A 130 0.63 1.15 3.50
CA ILE A 130 -0.03 0.09 2.76
C ILE A 130 -1.54 0.28 2.87
N GLY A 131 -2.20 0.44 1.72
CA GLY A 131 -3.65 0.63 1.61
C GLY A 131 -4.36 -0.57 1.00
N SER A 132 -5.48 -0.95 1.60
CA SER A 132 -6.42 -1.92 1.03
C SER A 132 -7.83 -1.62 1.57
N MET A 133 -8.85 -2.32 1.06
CA MET A 133 -10.20 -2.21 1.61
C MET A 133 -10.29 -2.64 3.09
N LEU A 134 -9.36 -3.47 3.55
CA LEU A 134 -9.32 -3.95 4.95
C LEU A 134 -8.97 -2.85 5.95
N ASN A 135 -8.26 -1.81 5.53
CA ASN A 135 -7.75 -0.77 6.42
C ASN A 135 -7.99 0.66 5.92
N CYS A 136 -8.89 0.88 4.96
CA CYS A 136 -9.06 2.18 4.29
C CYS A 136 -9.24 3.35 5.26
N THR A 137 -10.06 3.21 6.30
CA THR A 137 -10.26 4.24 7.32
C THR A 137 -9.01 4.48 8.19
N ALA A 138 -8.30 3.41 8.55
CA ALA A 138 -7.10 3.51 9.39
C ALA A 138 -5.94 4.15 8.62
N VAL A 139 -5.73 3.78 7.35
CA VAL A 139 -4.68 4.35 6.51
C VAL A 139 -4.98 5.82 6.17
N ALA A 140 -6.24 6.17 5.94
CA ALA A 140 -6.68 7.56 5.72
C ALA A 140 -6.37 8.42 6.94
N LYS A 141 -6.74 7.97 8.14
CA LYS A 141 -6.44 8.66 9.39
C LYS A 141 -4.93 8.86 9.56
N ARG A 142 -4.14 7.81 9.32
CA ARG A 142 -2.69 7.90 9.42
C ARG A 142 -2.07 8.87 8.40
N ALA A 143 -2.58 8.91 7.18
CA ALA A 143 -2.13 9.85 6.16
C ALA A 143 -2.38 11.31 6.57
N VAL A 144 -3.57 11.61 7.13
CA VAL A 144 -3.91 12.95 7.64
C VAL A 144 -2.99 13.34 8.81
N GLU A 145 -2.73 12.44 9.76
CA GLU A 145 -1.82 12.68 10.90
C GLU A 145 -0.39 13.01 10.44
N LEU A 146 0.05 12.49 9.32
CA LEU A 146 1.38 12.76 8.76
C LEU A 146 1.48 14.13 8.09
N GLY A 147 0.36 14.72 7.68
CA GLY A 147 0.26 16.10 7.20
C GLY A 147 0.93 16.40 5.86
N ASN A 148 1.31 15.39 5.09
CA ASN A 148 1.88 15.55 3.74
C ASN A 148 0.80 15.41 2.68
N ASP A 149 1.07 15.94 1.48
CA ASP A 149 0.32 15.60 0.29
C ASP A 149 0.36 14.09 0.04
N VAL A 150 -0.75 13.52 -0.47
CA VAL A 150 -0.94 12.08 -0.57
C VAL A 150 -0.90 11.62 -2.03
N ILE A 151 -0.12 10.58 -2.27
CA ILE A 151 -0.13 9.83 -3.52
C ILE A 151 -0.78 8.47 -3.27
N LEU A 152 -1.93 8.23 -3.90
CA LEU A 152 -2.57 6.92 -3.96
C LEU A 152 -1.97 6.17 -5.15
N MET A 153 -1.10 5.22 -4.87
CA MET A 153 -0.37 4.49 -5.89
C MET A 153 -0.91 3.09 -6.03
N CYS A 154 -1.73 2.87 -7.05
CA CYS A 154 -2.23 1.56 -7.41
C CYS A 154 -1.11 0.71 -8.03
N ALA A 155 -1.02 -0.56 -7.67
CA ALA A 155 -0.11 -1.49 -8.30
C ALA A 155 -0.50 -1.74 -9.77
N GLY A 156 -1.79 -1.89 -10.02
CA GLY A 156 -2.32 -2.24 -11.32
C GLY A 156 -1.96 -3.68 -11.73
N THR A 157 -2.27 -4.02 -12.97
CA THR A 157 -1.98 -5.33 -13.54
C THR A 157 -1.33 -5.18 -14.90
N GLY A 158 -0.14 -5.75 -15.10
CA GLY A 158 0.58 -5.67 -16.38
C GLY A 158 0.89 -4.24 -16.85
N GLY A 159 1.05 -3.29 -15.93
CA GLY A 159 1.30 -1.87 -16.24
C GLY A 159 0.03 -1.04 -16.49
N GLU A 160 -1.15 -1.65 -16.52
CA GLU A 160 -2.43 -0.99 -16.64
C GLU A 160 -3.12 -0.86 -15.26
N PHE A 161 -4.20 -0.08 -15.18
CA PHE A 161 -4.96 0.04 -13.94
C PHE A 161 -5.76 -1.23 -13.62
N SER A 162 -5.98 -1.50 -12.34
CA SER A 162 -6.91 -2.52 -11.85
C SER A 162 -8.12 -1.86 -11.21
N ALA A 163 -9.32 -2.36 -11.48
CA ALA A 163 -10.56 -1.76 -11.00
C ALA A 163 -10.68 -1.81 -9.47
N ASP A 164 -10.23 -2.90 -8.87
CA ASP A 164 -10.20 -3.10 -7.42
C ASP A 164 -9.26 -2.10 -6.71
N ASP A 165 -8.09 -1.80 -7.29
CA ASP A 165 -7.16 -0.81 -6.75
C ASP A 165 -7.76 0.61 -6.86
N ILE A 166 -8.37 0.93 -8.01
CA ILE A 166 -9.03 2.24 -8.21
C ILE A 166 -10.19 2.43 -7.22
N TYR A 167 -10.97 1.39 -7.00
CA TYR A 167 -12.06 1.41 -6.02
C TYR A 167 -11.51 1.68 -4.59
N ALA A 168 -10.46 0.98 -4.20
CA ALA A 168 -9.82 1.22 -2.89
C ALA A 168 -9.19 2.62 -2.79
N ALA A 169 -8.58 3.12 -3.86
CA ALA A 169 -8.05 4.48 -3.89
C ALA A 169 -9.16 5.51 -3.66
N GLY A 170 -10.33 5.35 -4.30
CA GLY A 170 -11.50 6.19 -4.09
C GLY A 170 -12.04 6.12 -2.66
N ALA A 171 -12.13 4.91 -2.09
CA ALA A 171 -12.56 4.72 -0.70
C ALA A 171 -11.62 5.40 0.31
N ILE A 172 -10.30 5.30 0.09
CA ILE A 172 -9.29 5.94 0.93
C ILE A 172 -9.34 7.47 0.78
N ALA A 173 -9.45 8.00 -0.46
CA ALA A 173 -9.57 9.44 -0.71
C ALA A 173 -10.83 10.02 -0.05
N SER A 174 -11.97 9.35 -0.20
CA SER A 174 -13.23 9.74 0.44
C SER A 174 -13.11 9.73 1.96
N ALA A 175 -12.43 8.73 2.53
CA ALA A 175 -12.17 8.70 3.98
C ALA A 175 -11.27 9.86 4.43
N ILE A 176 -10.25 10.25 3.66
CA ILE A 176 -9.41 11.44 3.97
C ILE A 176 -10.28 12.70 3.94
N GLN A 177 -11.16 12.87 2.96
CA GLN A 177 -12.05 14.04 2.85
C GLN A 177 -13.03 14.18 4.01
N THR A 178 -13.36 13.09 4.73
CA THR A 178 -14.15 13.18 5.95
C THR A 178 -13.36 13.71 7.16
N LEU A 179 -12.04 13.75 7.08
CA LEU A 179 -11.13 14.08 8.18
C LEU A 179 -10.49 15.46 8.02
N THR A 180 -10.32 15.94 6.79
CA THR A 180 -9.68 17.21 6.48
C THR A 180 -10.10 17.72 5.11
N ASP A 181 -9.87 19.00 4.84
CA ASP A 181 -10.02 19.54 3.49
C ASP A 181 -8.96 18.92 2.56
N ALA A 182 -9.42 18.48 1.38
CA ALA A 182 -8.54 17.83 0.42
C ALA A 182 -8.85 18.24 -1.02
N GLU A 183 -7.80 18.57 -1.77
CA GLU A 183 -7.89 18.81 -3.21
C GLU A 183 -7.59 17.52 -3.97
N LEU A 184 -8.47 17.14 -4.89
CA LEU A 184 -8.38 15.89 -5.63
C LEU A 184 -8.01 16.14 -7.09
N CYS A 185 -7.07 15.37 -7.63
CA CYS A 185 -6.87 15.30 -9.08
C CYS A 185 -8.04 14.58 -9.78
N ASP A 186 -8.15 14.71 -11.10
CA ASP A 186 -9.27 14.16 -11.86
C ASP A 186 -9.43 12.64 -11.67
N LEU A 187 -8.33 11.87 -11.69
CA LEU A 187 -8.42 10.43 -11.48
C LEU A 187 -8.90 10.08 -10.06
N THR A 188 -8.46 10.83 -9.05
CA THR A 188 -8.94 10.66 -7.68
C THR A 188 -10.44 10.97 -7.59
N ARG A 189 -10.91 12.04 -8.23
CA ARG A 189 -12.35 12.38 -8.28
C ARG A 189 -13.17 11.25 -8.90
N VAL A 190 -12.70 10.72 -10.04
CA VAL A 190 -13.38 9.59 -10.71
C VAL A 190 -13.38 8.35 -9.82
N SER A 191 -12.28 8.04 -9.14
CA SER A 191 -12.20 6.88 -8.23
C SER A 191 -13.17 6.98 -7.04
N CYS A 192 -13.53 8.19 -6.60
CA CYS A 192 -14.53 8.39 -5.54
C CYS A 192 -15.99 8.18 -6.01
N LEU A 193 -16.22 8.04 -7.32
CA LEU A 193 -17.56 7.85 -7.90
C LEU A 193 -17.92 6.39 -8.16
N VAL A 194 -16.96 5.48 -8.01
CA VAL A 194 -17.14 4.03 -8.19
C VAL A 194 -17.15 3.35 -6.83
#